data_1f5415c376366d9427832b320d8b4295
#
_entry.id   1f5415c376366d9427832b320d8b4295
#
_cell.length_a   1.000
_cell.length_b   1.000
_cell.length_c   1.000
_cell.angle_alpha   90.00
_cell.angle_beta   90.00
_cell.angle_gamma   90.00
#
_symmetry.space_group_name_H-M   'P 1'
#
loop_
_entity.id
_entity.type
_entity.pdbx_description
1 polymer ?
#
loop_
_entity_poly.entity_id
_entity_poly.type
_entity_poly.pdbx_seq_one_letter_code
_entity_poly.pdbx_strand_id
1 'polypeptide(L)'
;MAHPGTDDGAVRSDLILRQLTAGDARPVLVADFQAFSSAPRLSHLISTRAQGQPVYQVDPLDALSGDRAYVSLADMAAEAAEEFGRSEPADGPAFVIGYCSAAALALHVATLLARSRPAVAVLLRPSWPDTEMITTQFATLVANLRASGRSSPVLDGDPGECVTSMEQVLSADMAALAASQGLEGAEDAFAELLMTYRSWLAFLLACRNDPRSAWSGGGAAVTVLTELPDASVPRLSPSAVKHERLPELDDKNPVAPEVIDLVVAQVTSR
;
A
#
# COMPACT_ATOMS: atom_id res chain seq x y z
N MET A 1 -36.88 17.54 27.96
CA MET A 1 -35.51 17.88 27.53
C MET A 1 -35.00 16.68 26.77
N ALA A 2 -35.00 16.78 25.46
CA ALA A 2 -34.51 15.72 24.56
C ALA A 2 -33.04 16.02 24.26
N HIS A 3 -32.15 15.06 24.51
CA HIS A 3 -30.78 15.11 24.05
C HIS A 3 -30.75 14.85 22.52
N PRO A 4 -30.09 15.70 21.72
CA PRO A 4 -29.83 15.38 20.35
C PRO A 4 -28.69 14.32 20.34
N GLY A 5 -29.02 13.13 19.87
CA GLY A 5 -28.02 12.11 19.52
C GLY A 5 -27.16 12.65 18.39
N THR A 6 -25.88 12.83 18.64
CA THR A 6 -24.87 13.01 17.62
C THR A 6 -24.72 11.66 16.90
N ASP A 7 -25.39 11.57 15.75
CA ASP A 7 -25.15 10.51 14.76
C ASP A 7 -23.77 10.81 14.12
N ASP A 8 -22.73 10.33 14.77
CA ASP A 8 -21.37 10.32 14.24
C ASP A 8 -21.27 9.15 13.26
N GLY A 9 -22.06 9.24 12.19
CA GLY A 9 -21.94 8.40 11.03
C GLY A 9 -20.55 8.65 10.45
N ALA A 10 -19.60 7.78 10.81
CA ALA A 10 -18.29 7.74 10.19
C ALA A 10 -18.50 7.59 8.69
N VAL A 11 -18.48 8.69 7.97
CA VAL A 11 -18.32 8.72 6.52
C VAL A 11 -16.99 8.05 6.27
N ARG A 12 -17.01 6.75 5.92
CA ARG A 12 -15.84 6.06 5.37
C ARG A 12 -15.45 6.85 4.13
N SER A 13 -14.38 7.60 4.23
CA SER A 13 -13.86 8.33 3.10
C SER A 13 -13.23 7.30 2.16
N ASP A 14 -13.83 7.10 1.00
CA ASP A 14 -13.27 6.29 -0.10
C ASP A 14 -12.01 6.93 -0.71
N LEU A 15 -11.36 7.81 0.03
CA LEU A 15 -10.22 8.59 -0.42
C LEU A 15 -8.94 7.77 -0.26
N ILE A 16 -8.27 7.50 -1.38
CA ILE A 16 -6.96 6.85 -1.40
C ILE A 16 -5.87 7.70 -0.71
N LEU A 17 -6.06 9.03 -0.63
CA LEU A 17 -5.11 9.99 -0.06
C LEU A 17 -5.65 10.61 1.22
N ARG A 18 -4.85 10.60 2.29
CA ARG A 18 -5.17 11.23 3.56
C ARG A 18 -4.02 12.07 4.08
N GLN A 19 -4.25 13.34 4.37
CA GLN A 19 -3.26 14.19 5.03
C GLN A 19 -3.12 13.81 6.50
N LEU A 20 -1.88 13.52 6.95
CA LEU A 20 -1.55 13.19 8.33
C LEU A 20 -1.03 14.40 9.10
N THR A 21 -0.19 15.22 8.44
CA THR A 21 0.35 16.47 9.01
C THR A 21 0.30 17.59 7.97
N ALA A 22 0.09 18.80 8.47
CA ALA A 22 0.26 20.02 7.67
C ALA A 22 1.69 20.56 7.82
N GLY A 23 2.14 21.40 6.88
CA GLY A 23 3.44 22.05 6.91
C GLY A 23 3.65 22.91 5.68
N ASP A 24 4.72 23.72 5.71
CA ASP A 24 5.08 24.66 4.63
C ASP A 24 6.31 24.18 3.83
N ALA A 25 6.89 23.05 4.23
CA ALA A 25 8.03 22.46 3.54
C ALA A 25 7.55 21.53 2.40
N ARG A 26 8.48 20.79 1.82
CA ARG A 26 8.21 19.90 0.68
C ARG A 26 7.28 18.77 1.08
N PRO A 27 6.22 18.49 0.32
CA PRO A 27 5.26 17.43 0.64
C PRO A 27 5.86 16.04 0.48
N VAL A 28 5.44 15.13 1.37
CA VAL A 28 5.82 13.72 1.39
C VAL A 28 4.57 12.86 1.30
N LEU A 29 4.48 12.05 0.26
CA LEU A 29 3.46 11.03 0.11
C LEU A 29 4.06 9.69 0.54
N VAL A 30 3.36 8.93 1.36
CA VAL A 30 3.79 7.61 1.82
C VAL A 30 2.76 6.57 1.41
N ALA A 31 3.12 5.75 0.43
CA ALA A 31 2.32 4.58 0.04
C ALA A 31 2.66 3.43 0.99
N ASP A 32 1.77 3.16 1.90
CA ASP A 32 1.84 2.06 2.84
C ASP A 32 0.45 1.52 3.20
N PHE A 33 0.43 0.34 3.75
CA PHE A 33 -0.80 -0.30 4.23
C PHE A 33 -0.48 -1.14 5.47
N GLN A 34 -1.52 -1.39 6.24
CA GLN A 34 -1.43 -2.24 7.43
C GLN A 34 -2.45 -3.37 7.32
N ALA A 35 -2.08 -4.43 6.56
CA ALA A 35 -3.01 -5.52 6.37
C ALA A 35 -3.11 -6.45 7.60
N PHE A 36 -1.96 -6.86 8.17
CA PHE A 36 -1.93 -7.94 9.18
C PHE A 36 -0.85 -7.73 10.26
N SER A 37 -0.36 -6.51 10.43
CA SER A 37 0.71 -6.18 11.37
C SER A 37 0.19 -5.24 12.45
N SER A 38 0.58 -5.48 13.70
CA SER A 38 0.40 -4.55 14.80
C SER A 38 1.47 -3.45 14.84
N ALA A 39 2.45 -3.51 13.94
CA ALA A 39 3.48 -2.48 13.85
C ALA A 39 2.89 -1.14 13.37
N PRO A 40 3.39 -0.01 13.84
CA PRO A 40 2.98 1.30 13.34
C PRO A 40 3.19 1.42 11.83
N ARG A 41 2.28 2.08 11.14
CA ARG A 41 2.42 2.39 9.71
C ARG A 41 3.62 3.29 9.47
N LEU A 42 4.32 3.08 8.36
CA LEU A 42 5.46 3.92 7.96
C LEU A 42 5.05 5.40 7.83
N SER A 43 3.87 5.66 7.25
CA SER A 43 3.30 7.01 7.13
C SER A 43 3.18 7.73 8.47
N HIS A 44 2.71 7.04 9.51
CA HIS A 44 2.63 7.60 10.87
C HIS A 44 4.00 7.84 11.49
N LEU A 45 4.95 6.93 11.28
CA LEU A 45 6.31 7.10 11.78
C LEU A 45 7.03 8.28 11.12
N ILE A 46 6.82 8.47 9.82
CA ILE A 46 7.37 9.63 9.10
C ILE A 46 6.67 10.91 9.54
N SER A 47 5.35 10.92 9.67
CA SER A 47 4.60 12.12 10.08
C SER A 47 5.01 12.65 11.46
N THR A 48 5.47 11.79 12.35
CA THR A 48 5.96 12.21 13.69
C THR A 48 7.39 12.76 13.65
N ARG A 49 8.18 12.45 12.62
CA ARG A 49 9.60 12.84 12.52
C ARG A 49 9.92 13.89 11.46
N ALA A 50 9.14 13.95 10.40
CA ALA A 50 9.31 14.93 9.32
C ALA A 50 8.68 16.29 9.69
N GLN A 51 9.22 16.94 10.69
CA GLN A 51 8.68 18.20 11.22
C GLN A 51 8.65 19.29 10.15
N GLY A 52 7.53 19.99 10.06
CA GLY A 52 7.32 21.09 9.11
C GLY A 52 6.99 20.62 7.68
N GLN A 53 6.96 19.33 7.42
CA GLN A 53 6.54 18.77 6.12
C GLN A 53 5.08 18.35 6.15
N PRO A 54 4.28 18.68 5.13
CA PRO A 54 2.99 18.04 4.95
C PRO A 54 3.21 16.58 4.54
N VAL A 55 2.65 15.66 5.33
CA VAL A 55 2.74 14.22 5.09
C VAL A 55 1.37 13.68 4.72
N TYR A 56 1.32 12.97 3.60
CA TYR A 56 0.14 12.33 3.07
C TYR A 56 0.33 10.81 3.09
N GLN A 57 -0.67 10.10 3.53
CA GLN A 57 -0.77 8.65 3.38
C GLN A 57 -1.52 8.32 2.10
N VAL A 58 -0.97 7.40 1.31
CA VAL A 58 -1.65 6.75 0.19
C VAL A 58 -1.94 5.32 0.61
N ASP A 59 -3.20 5.00 0.93
CA ASP A 59 -3.61 3.65 1.35
C ASP A 59 -4.33 2.95 0.20
N PRO A 60 -3.70 1.98 -0.48
CA PRO A 60 -4.33 1.25 -1.58
C PRO A 60 -5.47 0.34 -1.11
N LEU A 61 -5.51 -0.06 0.17
CA LEU A 61 -6.56 -0.92 0.68
C LEU A 61 -7.87 -0.14 0.88
N ASP A 62 -7.79 1.13 1.25
CA ASP A 62 -8.96 2.00 1.34
C ASP A 62 -9.64 2.14 -0.03
N ALA A 63 -8.85 2.29 -1.11
CA ALA A 63 -9.37 2.33 -2.48
C ALA A 63 -10.09 1.04 -2.93
N LEU A 64 -9.76 -0.09 -2.29
CA LEU A 64 -10.28 -1.42 -2.60
C LEU A 64 -11.31 -1.94 -1.59
N SER A 65 -11.64 -1.16 -0.55
CA SER A 65 -12.53 -1.58 0.54
C SER A 65 -14.02 -1.38 0.23
N GLY A 66 -14.38 -0.69 -0.83
CA GLY A 66 -15.77 -0.44 -1.23
C GLY A 66 -16.33 -1.52 -2.17
N ASP A 67 -17.24 -1.10 -3.03
CA ASP A 67 -17.88 -1.97 -4.05
C ASP A 67 -16.93 -2.36 -5.19
N ARG A 68 -15.75 -1.74 -5.25
CA ARG A 68 -14.75 -2.00 -6.29
C ARG A 68 -13.95 -3.26 -5.94
N ALA A 69 -14.30 -4.41 -6.53
CA ALA A 69 -13.57 -5.65 -6.32
C ALA A 69 -12.10 -5.55 -6.77
N TYR A 70 -11.84 -4.78 -7.82
CA TYR A 70 -10.51 -4.58 -8.39
C TYR A 70 -10.34 -3.16 -8.93
N VAL A 71 -9.16 -2.58 -8.71
CA VAL A 71 -8.70 -1.33 -9.33
C VAL A 71 -7.27 -1.56 -9.82
N SER A 72 -6.95 -1.12 -11.03
CA SER A 72 -5.58 -1.27 -11.54
C SER A 72 -4.60 -0.38 -10.74
N LEU A 73 -3.33 -0.77 -10.72
CA LEU A 73 -2.30 0.02 -10.05
C LEU A 73 -2.16 1.43 -10.68
N ALA A 74 -2.33 1.52 -11.99
CA ALA A 74 -2.29 2.77 -12.72
C ALA A 74 -3.46 3.70 -12.34
N ASP A 75 -4.67 3.16 -12.17
CA ASP A 75 -5.85 3.94 -11.78
C ASP A 75 -5.72 4.43 -10.32
N MET A 76 -5.28 3.55 -9.39
CA MET A 76 -4.99 3.95 -8.01
C MET A 76 -3.95 5.08 -7.94
N ALA A 77 -2.90 4.98 -8.73
CA ALA A 77 -1.87 6.01 -8.80
C ALA A 77 -2.39 7.32 -9.40
N ALA A 78 -3.27 7.23 -10.40
CA ALA A 78 -3.89 8.41 -11.02
C ALA A 78 -4.82 9.12 -10.03
N GLU A 79 -5.65 8.39 -9.31
CA GLU A 79 -6.51 8.94 -8.25
C GLU A 79 -5.68 9.65 -7.18
N ALA A 80 -4.62 9.00 -6.66
CA ALA A 80 -3.75 9.59 -5.65
C ALA A 80 -3.02 10.86 -6.14
N ALA A 81 -2.50 10.83 -7.36
CA ALA A 81 -1.79 11.98 -7.94
C ALA A 81 -2.71 13.16 -8.23
N GLU A 82 -3.94 12.90 -8.70
CA GLU A 82 -4.97 13.92 -8.95
C GLU A 82 -5.44 14.57 -7.65
N GLU A 83 -5.72 13.77 -6.62
CA GLU A 83 -6.15 14.26 -5.32
C GLU A 83 -5.05 15.09 -4.65
N PHE A 84 -3.80 14.61 -4.72
CA PHE A 84 -2.65 15.38 -4.26
C PHE A 84 -2.49 16.70 -5.01
N GLY A 85 -2.65 16.71 -6.34
CA GLY A 85 -2.57 17.93 -7.15
C GLY A 85 -3.68 18.95 -6.85
N ARG A 86 -4.82 18.49 -6.30
CA ARG A 86 -5.88 19.39 -5.81
C ARG A 86 -5.57 19.99 -4.44
N SER A 87 -4.84 19.26 -3.62
CA SER A 87 -4.52 19.63 -2.23
C SER A 87 -3.27 20.48 -2.11
N GLU A 88 -2.30 20.30 -3.02
CA GLU A 88 -0.99 20.92 -2.94
C GLU A 88 -0.66 21.73 -4.20
N PRO A 89 -0.20 23.00 -4.05
CA PRO A 89 0.26 23.79 -5.19
C PRO A 89 1.43 23.09 -5.90
N ALA A 90 1.57 23.36 -7.20
CA ALA A 90 2.59 22.71 -8.04
C ALA A 90 4.05 23.15 -7.75
N ASP A 91 4.25 23.97 -6.73
CA ASP A 91 5.55 24.56 -6.40
C ASP A 91 6.43 23.60 -5.60
N GLY A 92 7.58 23.28 -6.16
CA GLY A 92 8.62 22.48 -5.50
C GLY A 92 8.49 20.94 -5.71
N PRO A 93 9.53 20.20 -5.33
CA PRO A 93 9.60 18.77 -5.49
C PRO A 93 8.69 18.05 -4.50
N ALA A 94 8.09 16.93 -4.95
CA ALA A 94 7.37 15.99 -4.12
C ALA A 94 8.20 14.72 -3.88
N PHE A 95 8.13 14.18 -2.66
CA PHE A 95 8.71 12.89 -2.33
C PHE A 95 7.61 11.85 -2.23
N VAL A 96 7.81 10.70 -2.86
CA VAL A 96 6.87 9.58 -2.82
C VAL A 96 7.61 8.36 -2.27
N ILE A 97 7.23 7.94 -1.09
CA ILE A 97 7.86 6.83 -0.39
C ILE A 97 6.96 5.60 -0.54
N GLY A 98 7.55 4.46 -0.92
CA GLY A 98 6.83 3.18 -1.00
C GLY A 98 7.54 2.12 -0.17
N TYR A 99 6.77 1.39 0.64
CA TYR A 99 7.28 0.30 1.46
C TYR A 99 6.80 -1.05 0.96
N CYS A 100 7.71 -2.01 0.85
CA CYS A 100 7.41 -3.38 0.45
C CYS A 100 6.65 -3.40 -0.91
N SER A 101 5.51 -4.06 -1.01
CA SER A 101 4.70 -4.14 -2.24
C SER A 101 4.09 -2.79 -2.65
N ALA A 102 3.94 -1.82 -1.74
CA ALA A 102 3.49 -0.48 -2.08
C ALA A 102 4.55 0.34 -2.85
N ALA A 103 5.78 -0.16 -2.98
CA ALA A 103 6.83 0.44 -3.80
C ALA A 103 6.39 0.61 -5.27
N ALA A 104 5.60 -0.34 -5.80
CA ALA A 104 5.07 -0.26 -7.16
C ALA A 104 4.10 0.93 -7.31
N LEU A 105 3.17 1.09 -6.37
CA LEU A 105 2.24 2.23 -6.35
C LEU A 105 2.99 3.56 -6.21
N ALA A 106 3.94 3.64 -5.28
CA ALA A 106 4.75 4.85 -5.09
C ALA A 106 5.51 5.26 -6.35
N LEU A 107 6.05 4.29 -7.08
CA LEU A 107 6.76 4.54 -8.34
C LEU A 107 5.82 5.09 -9.43
N HIS A 108 4.59 4.56 -9.54
CA HIS A 108 3.57 5.09 -10.43
C HIS A 108 3.16 6.52 -10.07
N VAL A 109 2.86 6.77 -8.79
CA VAL A 109 2.51 8.12 -8.31
C VAL A 109 3.64 9.10 -8.59
N ALA A 110 4.89 8.78 -8.26
CA ALA A 110 6.04 9.63 -8.55
C ALA A 110 6.20 9.90 -10.04
N THR A 111 5.99 8.90 -10.90
CA THR A 111 6.04 9.03 -12.36
C THR A 111 4.96 9.99 -12.88
N LEU A 112 3.76 9.94 -12.33
CA LEU A 112 2.68 10.84 -12.69
C LEU A 112 2.96 12.27 -12.24
N LEU A 113 3.41 12.46 -11.00
CA LEU A 113 3.77 13.76 -10.46
C LEU A 113 4.94 14.39 -11.21
N ALA A 114 5.90 13.59 -11.69
CA ALA A 114 7.05 14.08 -12.46
C ALA A 114 6.66 14.78 -13.78
N ARG A 115 5.42 14.67 -14.23
CA ARG A 115 4.90 15.39 -15.40
C ARG A 115 4.62 16.87 -15.13
N SER A 116 4.40 17.24 -13.88
CA SER A 116 4.01 18.61 -13.47
C SER A 116 4.98 19.25 -12.49
N ARG A 117 5.77 18.46 -11.76
CA ARG A 117 6.73 18.95 -10.76
C ARG A 117 7.91 17.97 -10.62
N PRO A 118 9.07 18.38 -10.12
CA PRO A 118 10.13 17.43 -9.76
C PRO A 118 9.59 16.40 -8.76
N ALA A 119 9.82 15.11 -9.00
CA ALA A 119 9.40 14.05 -8.10
C ALA A 119 10.55 13.08 -7.82
N VAL A 120 10.58 12.59 -6.58
CA VAL A 120 11.57 11.59 -6.12
C VAL A 120 10.81 10.42 -5.52
N ALA A 121 11.01 9.22 -6.08
CA ALA A 121 10.55 7.99 -5.48
C ALA A 121 11.61 7.45 -4.50
N VAL A 122 11.22 7.17 -3.27
CA VAL A 122 12.05 6.49 -2.27
C VAL A 122 11.42 5.13 -1.97
N LEU A 123 12.06 4.07 -2.42
CA LEU A 123 11.55 2.71 -2.32
C LEU A 123 12.26 1.98 -1.18
N LEU A 124 11.53 1.75 -0.09
CA LEU A 124 12.04 1.07 1.10
C LEU A 124 11.73 -0.42 1.01
N ARG A 125 12.76 -1.25 0.94
CA ARG A 125 12.65 -2.71 0.85
C ARG A 125 11.61 -3.14 -0.19
N PRO A 126 11.73 -2.69 -1.45
CA PRO A 126 10.72 -2.94 -2.46
C PRO A 126 10.52 -4.44 -2.70
N SER A 127 9.27 -4.84 -2.81
CA SER A 127 8.84 -6.19 -3.17
C SER A 127 7.90 -6.12 -4.37
N TRP A 128 8.11 -7.02 -5.32
CA TRP A 128 7.39 -7.04 -6.60
C TRP A 128 6.51 -8.28 -6.67
N PRO A 129 5.23 -8.18 -6.31
CA PRO A 129 4.31 -9.31 -6.30
C PRO A 129 4.28 -10.06 -7.63
N ASP A 130 4.36 -11.37 -7.54
CA ASP A 130 4.21 -12.31 -8.63
C ASP A 130 3.13 -13.36 -8.32
N THR A 131 2.94 -14.31 -9.21
CA THR A 131 1.96 -15.40 -9.03
C THR A 131 2.24 -16.24 -7.79
N GLU A 132 3.52 -16.54 -7.52
CA GLU A 132 3.92 -17.38 -6.38
C GLU A 132 3.62 -16.67 -5.05
N MET A 133 3.95 -15.37 -4.96
CA MET A 133 3.65 -14.57 -3.78
C MET A 133 2.15 -14.51 -3.50
N ILE A 134 1.31 -14.24 -4.51
CA ILE A 134 -0.15 -14.19 -4.34
C ILE A 134 -0.69 -15.54 -3.88
N THR A 135 -0.24 -16.63 -4.50
CA THR A 135 -0.64 -17.98 -4.13
C THR A 135 -0.24 -18.32 -2.70
N THR A 136 0.97 -17.95 -2.28
CA THR A 136 1.46 -18.16 -0.92
C THR A 136 0.68 -17.34 0.10
N GLN A 137 0.40 -16.07 -0.20
CA GLN A 137 -0.41 -15.20 0.67
C GLN A 137 -1.83 -15.75 0.82
N PHE A 138 -2.48 -16.11 -0.28
CA PHE A 138 -3.80 -16.72 -0.25
C PHE A 138 -3.83 -18.01 0.58
N ALA A 139 -2.87 -18.92 0.36
CA ALA A 139 -2.75 -20.15 1.15
C ALA A 139 -2.54 -19.89 2.63
N THR A 140 -1.79 -18.84 2.99
CA THR A 140 -1.58 -18.42 4.38
C THR A 140 -2.88 -17.92 5.00
N LEU A 141 -3.68 -17.13 4.29
CA LEU A 141 -4.97 -16.65 4.77
C LEU A 141 -5.94 -17.81 5.00
N VAL A 142 -6.04 -18.75 4.05
CA VAL A 142 -6.84 -19.98 4.18
C VAL A 142 -6.38 -20.82 5.39
N ALA A 143 -5.07 -21.00 5.57
CA ALA A 143 -4.52 -21.73 6.70
C ALA A 143 -4.83 -21.06 8.05
N ASN A 144 -4.82 -19.74 8.13
CA ASN A 144 -5.20 -18.99 9.33
C ASN A 144 -6.66 -19.22 9.72
N LEU A 145 -7.53 -19.51 8.75
CA LEU A 145 -8.93 -19.87 8.97
C LEU A 145 -9.10 -21.35 9.33
N ARG A 146 -7.99 -22.10 9.49
CA ARG A 146 -7.98 -23.55 9.79
C ARG A 146 -8.79 -24.37 8.78
N ALA A 147 -8.92 -23.88 7.56
CA ALA A 147 -9.59 -24.60 6.50
C ALA A 147 -8.76 -25.82 6.08
N SER A 148 -9.41 -26.97 5.95
CA SER A 148 -8.75 -28.21 5.56
C SER A 148 -8.52 -28.34 4.04
N GLY A 149 -9.01 -27.38 3.26
CA GLY A 149 -8.95 -27.38 1.80
C GLY A 149 -7.65 -26.74 1.27
N ARG A 150 -7.00 -27.44 0.32
CA ARG A 150 -5.92 -26.84 -0.49
C ARG A 150 -6.55 -26.19 -1.72
N SER A 151 -7.11 -25.00 -1.55
CA SER A 151 -7.56 -24.21 -2.69
C SER A 151 -6.40 -23.38 -3.22
N SER A 152 -6.06 -23.55 -4.49
CA SER A 152 -5.16 -22.61 -5.18
C SER A 152 -6.01 -21.57 -5.89
N PRO A 153 -5.65 -20.27 -5.80
CA PRO A 153 -6.42 -19.24 -6.49
C PRO A 153 -6.24 -19.38 -8.01
N VAL A 154 -7.31 -19.14 -8.76
CA VAL A 154 -7.21 -18.94 -10.20
C VAL A 154 -6.86 -17.48 -10.44
N LEU A 155 -5.69 -17.24 -11.04
CA LEU A 155 -5.15 -15.90 -11.24
C LEU A 155 -5.12 -15.47 -12.72
N ASP A 156 -5.56 -16.35 -13.61
CA ASP A 156 -5.65 -16.09 -15.04
C ASP A 156 -7.10 -15.77 -15.42
N GLY A 157 -7.30 -14.67 -16.14
CA GLY A 157 -8.62 -14.20 -16.55
C GLY A 157 -8.90 -12.75 -16.15
N ASP A 158 -10.16 -12.40 -16.00
CA ASP A 158 -10.57 -11.07 -15.54
C ASP A 158 -10.13 -10.86 -14.08
N PRO A 159 -9.40 -9.78 -13.76
CA PRO A 159 -8.90 -9.55 -12.42
C PRO A 159 -10.00 -9.43 -11.36
N GLY A 160 -11.14 -8.84 -11.68
CA GLY A 160 -12.27 -8.72 -10.76
C GLY A 160 -12.88 -10.09 -10.45
N GLU A 161 -12.99 -10.96 -11.46
CA GLU A 161 -13.46 -12.35 -11.28
C GLU A 161 -12.46 -13.15 -10.42
N CYS A 162 -11.15 -12.94 -10.62
CA CYS A 162 -10.13 -13.59 -9.80
C CYS A 162 -10.27 -13.20 -8.31
N VAL A 163 -10.44 -11.90 -8.03
CA VAL A 163 -10.65 -11.41 -6.65
C VAL A 163 -11.94 -11.97 -6.05
N THR A 164 -13.03 -11.93 -6.80
CA THR A 164 -14.33 -12.46 -6.36
C THR A 164 -14.25 -13.96 -6.04
N SER A 165 -13.52 -14.72 -6.85
CA SER A 165 -13.32 -16.16 -6.61
C SER A 165 -12.53 -16.42 -5.32
N MET A 166 -11.45 -15.65 -5.08
CA MET A 166 -10.68 -15.73 -3.82
C MET A 166 -11.53 -15.35 -2.61
N GLU A 167 -12.34 -14.30 -2.71
CA GLU A 167 -13.25 -13.85 -1.66
C GLU A 167 -14.30 -14.91 -1.32
N GLN A 168 -14.88 -15.58 -2.30
CA GLN A 168 -15.85 -16.65 -2.10
C GLN A 168 -15.25 -17.82 -1.29
N VAL A 169 -14.01 -18.21 -1.59
CA VAL A 169 -13.34 -19.27 -0.83
C VAL A 169 -13.11 -18.83 0.62
N LEU A 170 -12.58 -17.63 0.84
CA LEU A 170 -12.34 -17.11 2.19
C LEU A 170 -13.63 -16.96 3.00
N SER A 171 -14.71 -16.49 2.37
CA SER A 171 -16.04 -16.37 2.98
C SER A 171 -16.60 -17.72 3.42
N ALA A 172 -16.49 -18.74 2.56
CA ALA A 172 -16.93 -20.10 2.90
C ALA A 172 -16.12 -20.68 4.07
N ASP A 173 -14.80 -20.48 4.09
CA ASP A 173 -13.92 -20.95 5.16
C ASP A 173 -14.20 -20.22 6.49
N MET A 174 -14.47 -18.92 6.45
CA MET A 174 -14.87 -18.12 7.62
C MET A 174 -16.22 -18.59 8.18
N ALA A 175 -17.19 -18.85 7.31
CA ALA A 175 -18.51 -19.38 7.74
C ALA A 175 -18.37 -20.76 8.40
N ALA A 176 -17.54 -21.64 7.84
CA ALA A 176 -17.24 -22.95 8.41
C ALA A 176 -16.54 -22.85 9.77
N LEU A 177 -15.60 -21.91 9.91
CA LEU A 177 -14.92 -21.64 11.18
C LEU A 177 -15.92 -21.14 12.24
N ALA A 178 -16.76 -20.17 11.90
CA ALA A 178 -17.79 -19.63 12.80
C ALA A 178 -18.73 -20.74 13.29
N ALA A 179 -19.25 -21.56 12.39
CA ALA A 179 -20.12 -22.68 12.73
C ALA A 179 -19.43 -23.71 13.65
N SER A 180 -18.15 -24.03 13.37
CA SER A 180 -17.41 -25.03 14.16
C SER A 180 -17.09 -24.56 15.58
N GLN A 181 -17.00 -23.25 15.81
CA GLN A 181 -16.61 -22.65 17.10
C GLN A 181 -17.80 -22.02 17.85
N GLY A 182 -19.02 -22.07 17.29
CA GLY A 182 -20.20 -21.48 17.90
C GLY A 182 -20.07 -19.94 18.07
N LEU A 183 -19.44 -19.28 17.12
CA LEU A 183 -19.23 -17.82 17.12
C LEU A 183 -20.43 -17.09 16.52
N GLU A 184 -21.62 -17.31 17.12
CA GLU A 184 -22.82 -16.59 16.75
C GLU A 184 -22.64 -15.10 17.13
N GLY A 185 -22.97 -14.19 16.21
CA GLY A 185 -22.84 -12.74 16.42
C GLY A 185 -21.47 -12.15 16.06
N ALA A 186 -20.57 -12.92 15.45
CA ALA A 186 -19.27 -12.42 14.97
C ALA A 186 -19.28 -12.00 13.48
N GLU A 187 -20.47 -11.92 12.87
CA GLU A 187 -20.64 -11.65 11.43
C GLU A 187 -19.95 -10.37 10.99
N ASP A 188 -20.09 -9.28 11.76
CA ASP A 188 -19.48 -7.99 11.44
C ASP A 188 -17.95 -8.05 11.47
N ALA A 189 -17.38 -8.72 12.49
CA ALA A 189 -15.92 -8.90 12.59
C ALA A 189 -15.37 -9.76 11.45
N PHE A 190 -16.08 -10.80 11.03
CA PHE A 190 -15.72 -11.60 9.89
C PHE A 190 -15.85 -10.84 8.57
N ALA A 191 -16.88 -10.01 8.42
CA ALA A 191 -17.04 -9.16 7.24
C ALA A 191 -15.89 -8.15 7.09
N GLU A 192 -15.46 -7.51 8.18
CA GLU A 192 -14.33 -6.60 8.18
C GLU A 192 -13.01 -7.32 7.83
N LEU A 193 -12.79 -8.49 8.43
CA LEU A 193 -11.61 -9.31 8.14
C LEU A 193 -11.59 -9.80 6.68
N LEU A 194 -12.74 -10.26 6.16
CA LEU A 194 -12.88 -10.67 4.77
C LEU A 194 -12.58 -9.52 3.81
N MET A 195 -13.12 -8.34 4.08
CA MET A 195 -12.85 -7.14 3.30
C MET A 195 -11.36 -6.79 3.28
N THR A 196 -10.68 -6.88 4.44
CA THR A 196 -9.24 -6.66 4.54
C THR A 196 -8.45 -7.68 3.71
N TYR A 197 -8.83 -8.96 3.78
CA TYR A 197 -8.19 -10.02 2.99
C TYR A 197 -8.40 -9.83 1.50
N ARG A 198 -9.63 -9.53 1.09
CA ARG A 198 -9.98 -9.23 -0.31
C ARG A 198 -9.15 -8.06 -0.84
N SER A 199 -9.16 -6.93 -0.13
CA SER A 199 -8.44 -5.71 -0.56
C SER A 199 -6.93 -5.97 -0.69
N TRP A 200 -6.35 -6.72 0.24
CA TRP A 200 -4.95 -7.11 0.18
C TRP A 200 -4.62 -7.95 -1.06
N LEU A 201 -5.40 -9.02 -1.33
CA LEU A 201 -5.20 -9.88 -2.48
C LEU A 201 -5.44 -9.13 -3.80
N ALA A 202 -6.44 -8.26 -3.85
CA ALA A 202 -6.72 -7.40 -5.00
C ALA A 202 -5.55 -6.46 -5.27
N PHE A 203 -4.95 -5.87 -4.24
CA PHE A 203 -3.77 -5.03 -4.38
C PHE A 203 -2.55 -5.80 -4.91
N LEU A 204 -2.27 -6.99 -4.37
CA LEU A 204 -1.19 -7.83 -4.88
C LEU A 204 -1.41 -8.21 -6.35
N LEU A 205 -2.66 -8.53 -6.71
CA LEU A 205 -3.04 -8.84 -8.09
C LEU A 205 -2.87 -7.62 -9.02
N ALA A 206 -3.20 -6.42 -8.55
CA ALA A 206 -2.97 -5.19 -9.29
C ALA A 206 -1.47 -4.94 -9.54
N CYS A 207 -0.62 -5.19 -8.53
CA CYS A 207 0.82 -5.09 -8.69
C CYS A 207 1.39 -6.12 -9.68
N ARG A 208 0.89 -7.37 -9.64
CA ARG A 208 1.30 -8.43 -10.59
C ARG A 208 0.91 -8.11 -12.03
N ASN A 209 -0.32 -7.64 -12.21
CA ASN A 209 -0.91 -7.38 -13.52
C ASN A 209 -0.45 -6.06 -14.15
N ASP A 210 0.28 -5.25 -13.37
CA ASP A 210 0.79 -3.99 -13.87
C ASP A 210 1.72 -4.21 -15.08
N PRO A 211 1.47 -3.53 -16.22
CA PRO A 211 2.25 -3.70 -17.44
C PRO A 211 3.67 -3.16 -17.33
N ARG A 212 4.19 -2.85 -16.18
CA ARG A 212 5.57 -2.38 -15.85
C ARG A 212 6.24 -1.49 -16.90
N SER A 213 5.70 -1.43 -18.12
CA SER A 213 6.13 -0.54 -19.19
C SER A 213 5.82 0.93 -18.90
N ALA A 214 4.88 1.19 -18.00
CA ALA A 214 4.51 2.54 -17.58
C ALA A 214 5.61 3.24 -16.76
N TRP A 215 6.59 2.49 -16.24
CA TRP A 215 7.69 3.06 -15.43
C TRP A 215 8.84 3.64 -16.26
N SER A 216 8.90 3.28 -17.54
CA SER A 216 9.94 3.77 -18.44
C SER A 216 9.68 5.21 -18.85
N GLY A 217 10.43 6.17 -18.34
CA GLY A 217 10.53 7.52 -18.88
C GLY A 217 9.83 8.63 -18.12
N GLY A 218 9.35 8.41 -16.90
CA GLY A 218 8.58 9.42 -16.15
C GLY A 218 9.38 10.58 -15.55
N GLY A 219 10.70 10.62 -15.68
CA GLY A 219 11.51 11.73 -15.15
C GLY A 219 11.64 11.81 -13.62
N ALA A 220 10.99 10.92 -12.87
CA ALA A 220 11.18 10.83 -11.42
C ALA A 220 12.56 10.26 -11.10
N ALA A 221 13.26 10.87 -10.15
CA ALA A 221 14.46 10.27 -9.57
C ALA A 221 14.06 9.12 -8.64
N VAL A 222 14.80 8.00 -8.68
CA VAL A 222 14.49 6.82 -7.87
C VAL A 222 15.64 6.52 -6.92
N THR A 223 15.34 6.37 -5.64
CA THR A 223 16.27 5.89 -4.60
C THR A 223 15.70 4.61 -3.99
N VAL A 224 16.50 3.55 -3.93
CA VAL A 224 16.15 2.27 -3.30
C VAL A 224 16.94 2.13 -2.00
N LEU A 225 16.22 1.91 -0.92
CA LEU A 225 16.77 1.65 0.42
C LEU A 225 16.54 0.17 0.76
N THR A 226 17.61 -0.61 0.83
CA THR A 226 17.53 -2.06 1.09
C THR A 226 18.82 -2.60 1.66
N GLU A 227 18.76 -3.73 2.36
CA GLU A 227 19.92 -4.50 2.80
C GLU A 227 20.56 -5.29 1.64
N LEU A 228 19.79 -5.57 0.60
CA LEU A 228 20.21 -6.38 -0.55
C LEU A 228 20.96 -5.51 -1.56
N PRO A 229 22.25 -5.82 -1.85
CA PRO A 229 23.06 -4.97 -2.74
C PRO A 229 22.54 -4.92 -4.19
N ASP A 230 21.78 -5.92 -4.62
CA ASP A 230 21.35 -6.11 -6.00
C ASP A 230 19.81 -6.03 -6.18
N ALA A 231 19.11 -5.34 -5.24
CA ALA A 231 17.68 -5.18 -5.37
C ALA A 231 17.36 -4.37 -6.64
N SER A 232 16.94 -5.07 -7.68
CA SER A 232 16.57 -4.43 -8.95
C SER A 232 15.18 -3.84 -8.87
N VAL A 233 15.02 -2.64 -9.45
CA VAL A 233 13.70 -2.12 -9.79
C VAL A 233 13.37 -2.61 -11.18
N PRO A 234 12.32 -3.45 -11.36
CA PRO A 234 12.02 -4.02 -12.66
C PRO A 234 11.95 -2.94 -13.76
N ARG A 235 12.68 -3.16 -14.86
CA ARG A 235 12.70 -2.31 -16.06
C ARG A 235 13.27 -0.90 -15.92
N LEU A 236 13.75 -0.50 -14.75
CA LEU A 236 14.60 0.68 -14.68
C LEU A 236 16.04 0.29 -14.97
N SER A 237 16.73 1.16 -15.73
CA SER A 237 18.19 0.99 -15.90
C SER A 237 18.86 1.13 -14.53
N PRO A 238 19.83 0.27 -14.19
CA PRO A 238 20.60 0.40 -12.96
C PRO A 238 21.20 1.80 -12.76
N SER A 239 21.57 2.47 -13.86
CA SER A 239 22.10 3.85 -13.83
C SER A 239 21.05 4.93 -13.50
N ALA A 240 19.76 4.60 -13.58
CA ALA A 240 18.67 5.51 -13.25
C ALA A 240 18.21 5.38 -11.78
N VAL A 241 18.79 4.44 -11.04
CA VAL A 241 18.40 4.11 -9.67
C VAL A 241 19.60 4.35 -8.75
N LYS A 242 19.41 5.18 -7.73
CA LYS A 242 20.37 5.31 -6.64
C LYS A 242 20.08 4.21 -5.61
N HIS A 243 21.08 3.43 -5.25
CA HIS A 243 20.98 2.43 -4.18
C HIS A 243 21.65 2.95 -2.92
N GLU A 244 20.97 2.82 -1.81
CA GLU A 244 21.52 3.07 -0.47
C GLU A 244 21.30 1.83 0.39
N ARG A 245 22.37 1.39 1.02
CA ARG A 245 22.34 0.20 1.87
C ARG A 245 21.73 0.55 3.22
N LEU A 246 20.72 -0.20 3.62
CA LEU A 246 20.21 -0.17 4.99
C LEU A 246 21.17 -0.92 5.93
N PRO A 247 21.22 -0.52 7.22
CA PRO A 247 21.86 -1.34 8.23
C PRO A 247 21.17 -2.69 8.33
N GLU A 248 21.91 -3.73 8.70
CA GLU A 248 21.32 -5.02 9.03
C GLU A 248 20.43 -4.85 10.26
N LEU A 249 19.15 -5.12 10.09
CA LEU A 249 18.14 -4.97 11.14
C LEU A 249 17.68 -6.34 11.62
N ASP A 250 17.29 -6.41 12.88
CA ASP A 250 16.56 -7.56 13.40
C ASP A 250 15.25 -7.71 12.61
N ASP A 251 15.01 -8.90 12.04
CA ASP A 251 13.81 -9.23 11.24
C ASP A 251 12.49 -8.98 12.00
N LYS A 252 12.55 -8.88 13.33
CA LYS A 252 11.38 -8.62 14.18
C LYS A 252 10.90 -7.17 14.12
N ASN A 253 11.73 -6.23 13.63
CA ASN A 253 11.34 -4.84 13.51
C ASN A 253 11.60 -4.33 12.08
N PRO A 254 10.67 -4.56 11.14
CA PRO A 254 10.86 -4.20 9.74
C PRO A 254 11.02 -2.70 9.51
N VAL A 255 10.67 -1.85 10.48
CA VAL A 255 10.79 -0.40 10.39
C VAL A 255 11.43 0.15 11.67
N ALA A 256 12.74 -0.09 11.82
CA ALA A 256 13.51 0.41 12.96
C ALA A 256 13.66 1.96 12.90
N PRO A 257 13.85 2.62 14.07
CA PRO A 257 14.06 4.06 14.14
C PRO A 257 15.14 4.58 13.20
N GLU A 258 16.24 3.85 13.06
CA GLU A 258 17.38 4.21 12.20
C GLU A 258 17.00 4.23 10.72
N VAL A 259 16.11 3.34 10.30
CA VAL A 259 15.58 3.32 8.92
C VAL A 259 14.69 4.52 8.67
N ILE A 260 13.82 4.85 9.63
CA ILE A 260 12.97 6.04 9.52
C ILE A 260 13.83 7.30 9.43
N ASP A 261 14.87 7.41 10.23
CA ASP A 261 15.77 8.57 10.20
C ASP A 261 16.49 8.69 8.85
N LEU A 262 16.89 7.56 8.24
CA LEU A 262 17.45 7.54 6.88
C LEU A 262 16.41 7.99 5.83
N VAL A 263 15.18 7.50 5.93
CA VAL A 263 14.10 7.90 5.02
C VAL A 263 13.81 9.39 5.16
N VAL A 264 13.69 9.88 6.39
CA VAL A 264 13.47 11.32 6.68
C VAL A 264 14.64 12.15 6.15
N ALA A 265 15.88 11.70 6.30
CA ALA A 265 17.05 12.39 5.73
C ALA A 265 16.98 12.52 4.20
N GLN A 266 16.42 11.53 3.47
CA GLN A 266 16.25 11.64 2.02
C GLN A 266 15.30 12.78 1.63
N VAL A 267 14.27 13.04 2.43
CA VAL A 267 13.24 14.05 2.12
C VAL A 267 13.57 15.43 2.67
N THR A 268 14.46 15.54 3.67
CA THR A 268 14.85 16.81 4.29
C THR A 268 16.14 17.40 3.72
N SER A 269 17.04 16.56 3.17
CA SER A 269 18.40 16.98 2.75
C SER A 269 18.51 17.52 1.32
N ARG A 270 17.40 17.63 0.56
CA ARG A 270 17.36 18.11 -0.84
C ARG A 270 16.48 19.40 -0.96
#